data_d7ba99cc1202c420fbe5d28ae22f9306
#
_entry.id   d7ba99cc1202c420fbe5d28ae22f9306
#
_cell.length_a   1.000
_cell.length_b   1.000
_cell.length_c   1.000
_cell.angle_alpha   90.00
_cell.angle_beta   90.00
_cell.angle_gamma   90.00
#
_symmetry.space_group_name_H-M   'P 1'
#
loop_
_entity.id
_entity.type
_entity.pdbx_description
1 polymer ?
#
loop_
_entity_poly.entity_id
_entity_poly.type
_entity_poly.pdbx_seq_one_letter_code
_entity_poly.pdbx_strand_id
1 'polypeptide(L)'
;MHDRGMNVNINDLAAADKLRIIQELVPGKQITLAHVIANPDKILYKKLGLDPAVDYSKSAIGIVTMSPSETAIIAGDIATKSSGAEIGFVDRFSGTLIVTGTVSEVDSALVAVTDYARDTLKFTVCPITKT
;
A
#
# COMPACT_ATOMS: atom_id res chain seq x y z
N MET A 1 -8.22 0.91 -28.99
CA MET A 1 -7.84 1.12 -28.72
C MET A 1 -7.56 1.54 -28.59
N HIS A 2 -7.39 1.75 -28.71
CA HIS A 2 -6.95 2.28 -28.48
C HIS A 2 -6.62 2.70 -28.65
N ASP A 3 -6.62 3.08 -28.95
CA ASP A 3 -6.02 3.45 -28.97
C ASP A 3 -5.86 4.18 -28.79
N ARG A 4 -5.68 4.83 -28.70
CA ARG A 4 -5.24 5.29 -28.37
C ARG A 4 -4.86 6.06 -28.19
N GLY A 5 -5.11 6.47 -28.09
CA GLY A 5 -4.68 7.25 -28.26
C GLY A 5 -3.54 7.67 -28.30
N MET A 6 -3.07 7.90 -28.53
CA MET A 6 -1.93 8.02 -28.63
C MET A 6 -1.49 7.96 -29.67
N ASN A 7 -1.22 8.73 -30.15
CA ASN A 7 -0.47 8.13 -30.98
C ASN A 7 0.96 8.45 -30.95
N VAL A 8 1.44 8.50 -30.06
CA VAL A 8 2.43 7.58 -30.22
C VAL A 8 1.87 6.59 -31.11
N ASN A 9 2.54 6.32 -32.10
CA ASN A 9 2.15 5.16 -32.84
C ASN A 9 2.40 3.99 -31.93
N ILE A 10 1.34 3.55 -31.34
CA ILE A 10 1.40 2.47 -30.39
C ILE A 10 1.99 1.23 -31.04
N ASN A 11 1.81 1.08 -32.34
CA ASN A 11 2.37 -0.07 -33.04
C ASN A 11 3.89 -0.05 -33.11
N ASP A 12 4.49 1.12 -32.96
CA ASP A 12 5.94 1.25 -32.95
C ASP A 12 6.56 1.01 -31.59
N LEU A 13 5.74 0.91 -30.55
CA LEU A 13 6.24 0.59 -29.25
C LEU A 13 6.46 -0.90 -29.14
N ALA A 14 7.48 -1.29 -28.40
CA ALA A 14 7.61 -2.69 -28.02
C ALA A 14 6.35 -3.12 -27.29
N ALA A 15 5.98 -4.39 -27.45
CA ALA A 15 4.78 -4.92 -26.83
C ALA A 15 4.74 -4.67 -25.32
N ALA A 16 5.92 -4.78 -24.65
CA ALA A 16 6.01 -4.53 -23.22
C ALA A 16 5.69 -3.08 -22.88
N ASP A 17 6.14 -2.13 -23.70
CA ASP A 17 5.86 -0.73 -23.46
C ASP A 17 4.39 -0.40 -23.68
N LYS A 18 3.78 -1.01 -24.69
CA LYS A 18 2.34 -0.85 -24.92
C LYS A 18 1.55 -1.37 -23.75
N LEU A 19 1.90 -2.52 -23.23
CA LEU A 19 1.20 -3.10 -22.09
C LEU A 19 1.37 -2.24 -20.85
N ARG A 20 2.55 -1.72 -20.64
CA ARG A 20 2.81 -0.84 -19.51
C ARG A 20 1.97 0.43 -19.59
N ILE A 21 1.90 1.04 -20.76
CA ILE A 21 1.10 2.24 -20.96
C ILE A 21 -0.38 1.93 -20.68
N ILE A 22 -0.86 0.80 -21.16
CA ILE A 22 -2.23 0.40 -20.94
C ILE A 22 -2.50 0.21 -19.46
N GLN A 23 -1.58 -0.42 -18.73
CA GLN A 23 -1.73 -0.58 -17.29
C GLN A 23 -1.80 0.76 -16.58
N GLU A 24 -0.98 1.71 -16.99
CA GLU A 24 -1.00 3.04 -16.38
C GLU A 24 -2.31 3.77 -16.64
N LEU A 25 -2.98 3.42 -17.72
CA LEU A 25 -4.26 4.01 -18.07
C LEU A 25 -5.45 3.30 -17.45
N VAL A 26 -5.25 2.12 -16.86
CA VAL A 26 -6.31 1.42 -16.14
C VAL A 26 -6.44 2.09 -14.78
N PRO A 27 -7.55 2.81 -14.55
CA PRO A 27 -7.66 3.58 -13.33
C PRO A 27 -7.78 2.69 -12.11
N GLY A 28 -7.15 3.08 -11.05
CA GLY A 28 -7.54 2.68 -9.74
C GLY A 28 -6.99 1.39 -9.20
N LYS A 29 -6.19 0.63 -9.93
CA LYS A 29 -5.67 -0.63 -9.41
C LYS A 29 -4.20 -0.49 -9.04
N GLN A 30 -3.92 0.21 -7.95
CA GLN A 30 -2.53 0.44 -7.57
C GLN A 30 -2.37 0.63 -6.08
N ILE A 31 -1.18 0.24 -5.60
CA ILE A 31 -0.67 0.67 -4.31
C ILE A 31 0.26 1.85 -4.60
N THR A 32 -0.07 3.01 -4.06
CA THR A 32 0.60 4.27 -4.40
C THR A 32 1.67 4.65 -3.39
N LEU A 33 1.59 4.12 -2.18
CA LEU A 33 2.59 4.31 -1.13
C LEU A 33 2.64 3.07 -0.26
N ALA A 34 3.84 2.61 0.07
CA ALA A 34 4.06 1.58 1.08
C ALA A 34 5.33 1.96 1.82
N HIS A 35 5.20 2.42 3.06
CA HIS A 35 6.32 2.98 3.80
C HIS A 35 6.33 2.51 5.24
N VAL A 36 7.53 2.14 5.71
CA VAL A 36 7.76 1.78 7.11
C VAL A 36 8.52 2.89 7.80
N ILE A 37 7.97 3.40 8.90
CA ILE A 37 8.69 4.29 9.81
C ILE A 37 9.18 3.41 10.94
N ALA A 38 10.51 3.12 10.94
CA ALA A 38 11.07 2.11 11.83
C ALA A 38 11.13 2.60 13.29
N ASN A 39 11.35 3.89 13.48
CA ASN A 39 11.46 4.46 14.83
C ASN A 39 10.78 5.82 14.84
N PRO A 40 9.43 5.84 14.79
CA PRO A 40 8.70 7.10 14.71
C PRO A 40 8.87 7.93 15.98
N ASP A 41 8.83 9.25 15.81
CA ASP A 41 8.76 10.15 16.95
C ASP A 41 7.48 9.84 17.73
N LYS A 42 7.59 9.77 19.04
CA LYS A 42 6.46 9.39 19.92
C LYS A 42 5.23 10.27 19.74
N ILE A 43 5.45 11.52 19.38
CA ILE A 43 4.34 12.46 19.18
C ILE A 43 3.43 12.06 18.02
N LEU A 44 3.96 11.31 17.04
CA LEU A 44 3.17 10.90 15.87
C LEU A 44 1.97 10.05 16.26
N TYR A 45 2.13 9.16 17.21
CA TYR A 45 1.02 8.28 17.62
C TYR A 45 -0.17 9.08 18.12
N LYS A 46 0.14 10.10 18.93
CA LYS A 46 -0.89 10.98 19.47
C LYS A 46 -1.52 11.84 18.38
N LYS A 47 -0.70 12.39 17.50
CA LYS A 47 -1.17 13.26 16.40
C LYS A 47 -1.99 12.49 15.38
N LEU A 48 -1.70 11.21 15.19
CA LEU A 48 -2.48 10.35 14.30
C LEU A 48 -3.80 9.90 14.92
N GLY A 49 -4.01 10.14 16.21
CA GLY A 49 -5.23 9.73 16.87
C GLY A 49 -5.35 8.23 17.08
N LEU A 50 -4.21 7.54 17.22
CA LEU A 50 -4.21 6.11 17.48
C LEU A 50 -4.68 5.85 18.90
N ASP A 51 -5.06 4.59 19.15
CA ASP A 51 -5.66 4.19 20.43
C ASP A 51 -4.76 4.55 21.61
N PRO A 52 -5.19 5.46 22.51
CA PRO A 52 -4.34 5.89 23.62
C PRO A 52 -4.11 4.80 24.66
N ALA A 53 -4.88 3.71 24.61
CA ALA A 53 -4.71 2.58 25.54
C ALA A 53 -3.56 1.67 25.15
N VAL A 54 -3.05 1.80 23.92
CA VAL A 54 -1.95 0.96 23.41
C VAL A 54 -0.61 1.63 23.68
N ASP A 55 0.35 0.85 24.16
CA ASP A 55 1.72 1.32 24.33
C ASP A 55 2.48 1.17 23.02
N TYR A 56 2.79 2.29 22.37
CA TYR A 56 3.52 2.31 21.12
C TYR A 56 5.02 2.58 21.29
N SER A 57 5.55 2.56 22.51
CA SER A 57 6.91 3.04 22.78
C SER A 57 8.00 2.34 21.97
N LYS A 58 7.73 1.13 21.49
CA LYS A 58 8.70 0.36 20.69
C LYS A 58 8.12 -0.06 19.35
N SER A 59 7.10 0.62 18.89
CA SER A 59 6.39 0.23 17.68
C SER A 59 6.91 0.99 16.48
N ALA A 60 6.87 0.33 15.34
CA ALA A 60 7.01 0.95 14.04
C ALA A 60 5.62 1.28 13.49
N ILE A 61 5.57 2.13 12.48
CA ILE A 61 4.34 2.47 11.75
C ILE A 61 4.53 2.07 10.29
N GLY A 62 3.55 1.36 9.74
CA GLY A 62 3.46 1.10 8.31
C GLY A 62 2.31 1.87 7.71
N ILE A 63 2.55 2.52 6.58
CA ILE A 63 1.54 3.30 5.87
C ILE A 63 1.41 2.74 4.48
N VAL A 64 0.18 2.41 4.09
CA VAL A 64 -0.11 1.95 2.72
C VAL A 64 -1.28 2.77 2.20
N THR A 65 -1.13 3.31 1.00
CA THR A 65 -2.25 3.96 0.31
C THR A 65 -2.52 3.25 -0.99
N MET A 66 -3.80 3.19 -1.37
CA MET A 66 -4.20 2.35 -2.48
C MET A 66 -5.47 2.86 -3.14
N SER A 67 -5.67 2.41 -4.36
CA SER A 67 -6.86 2.70 -5.15
C SER A 67 -7.25 1.43 -5.91
N PRO A 68 -8.53 1.04 -5.93
CA PRO A 68 -9.68 1.72 -5.30
C PRO A 68 -9.56 1.71 -3.77
N SER A 69 -10.14 2.73 -3.16
CA SER A 69 -9.96 3.00 -1.73
C SER A 69 -10.46 1.87 -0.83
N GLU A 70 -11.49 1.16 -1.24
CA GLU A 70 -12.04 0.03 -0.49
C GLU A 70 -11.06 -1.12 -0.33
N THR A 71 -10.02 -1.16 -1.17
CA THR A 71 -8.97 -2.16 -1.06
C THR A 71 -8.26 -2.10 0.30
N ALA A 72 -8.32 -0.95 0.97
CA ALA A 72 -7.73 -0.79 2.30
C ALA A 72 -8.30 -1.81 3.30
N ILE A 73 -9.56 -2.18 3.15
CA ILE A 73 -10.19 -3.18 4.02
C ILE A 73 -9.56 -4.56 3.79
N ILE A 74 -9.36 -4.92 2.53
CA ILE A 74 -8.71 -6.19 2.18
C ILE A 74 -7.27 -6.19 2.68
N ALA A 75 -6.55 -5.09 2.47
CA ALA A 75 -5.17 -4.95 2.92
C ALA A 75 -5.06 -5.08 4.43
N GLY A 76 -6.00 -4.50 5.18
CA GLY A 76 -6.04 -4.63 6.63
C GLY A 76 -6.19 -6.09 7.07
N ASP A 77 -7.08 -6.82 6.42
CA ASP A 77 -7.27 -8.24 6.71
C ASP A 77 -5.99 -9.05 6.43
N ILE A 78 -5.36 -8.79 5.29
CA ILE A 78 -4.11 -9.47 4.93
C ILE A 78 -3.01 -9.16 5.94
N ALA A 79 -2.85 -7.89 6.29
CA ALA A 79 -1.81 -7.46 7.22
C ALA A 79 -1.93 -8.17 8.56
N THR A 80 -3.14 -8.25 9.11
CA THR A 80 -3.34 -8.86 10.42
C THR A 80 -3.25 -10.38 10.40
N LYS A 81 -3.64 -11.02 9.29
CA LYS A 81 -3.58 -12.47 9.18
C LYS A 81 -2.18 -12.99 8.90
N SER A 82 -1.33 -12.20 8.29
CA SER A 82 -0.01 -12.63 7.82
C SER A 82 1.12 -12.23 8.75
N SER A 83 0.87 -11.41 9.74
CA SER A 83 1.91 -10.92 10.63
C SER A 83 1.32 -10.64 12.01
N GLY A 84 2.19 -10.28 12.95
CA GLY A 84 1.74 -9.84 14.28
C GLY A 84 1.35 -8.38 14.35
N ALA A 85 1.36 -7.67 13.21
CA ALA A 85 1.01 -6.26 13.18
C ALA A 85 -0.46 -6.05 13.47
N GLU A 86 -0.77 -4.88 14.04
CA GLU A 86 -2.14 -4.49 14.37
C GLU A 86 -2.57 -3.32 13.50
N ILE A 87 -3.87 -3.20 13.28
CA ILE A 87 -4.40 -2.07 12.53
C ILE A 87 -4.45 -0.87 13.47
N GLY A 88 -3.75 0.20 13.09
CA GLY A 88 -3.86 1.48 13.75
C GLY A 88 -4.97 2.34 13.17
N PHE A 89 -5.19 2.22 11.88
CA PHE A 89 -6.18 3.03 11.18
C PHE A 89 -6.47 2.41 9.82
N VAL A 90 -7.73 2.37 9.44
CA VAL A 90 -8.12 1.97 8.10
C VAL A 90 -9.25 2.89 7.62
N ASP A 91 -9.08 3.44 6.43
CA ASP A 91 -10.07 4.36 5.87
C ASP A 91 -10.42 3.93 4.46
N ARG A 92 -11.64 3.45 4.30
CA ARG A 92 -12.16 2.99 3.02
C ARG A 92 -12.43 4.12 2.05
N PHE A 93 -12.48 5.35 2.52
CA PHE A 93 -12.76 6.50 1.66
C PHE A 93 -11.49 7.06 1.03
N SER A 94 -10.41 7.15 1.78
CA SER A 94 -9.12 7.61 1.26
C SER A 94 -8.25 6.49 0.73
N GLY A 95 -8.53 5.24 1.11
CA GLY A 95 -7.68 4.12 0.72
C GLY A 95 -6.39 4.07 1.52
N THR A 96 -6.43 4.43 2.80
CA THR A 96 -5.27 4.45 3.68
C THR A 96 -5.37 3.35 4.72
N LEU A 97 -4.27 2.63 4.89
CA LEU A 97 -4.10 1.66 5.97
C LEU A 97 -2.86 2.04 6.77
N ILE A 98 -3.00 2.11 8.09
CA ILE A 98 -1.87 2.27 9.00
C ILE A 98 -1.82 1.03 9.89
N VAL A 99 -0.66 0.39 9.93
CA VAL A 99 -0.42 -0.75 10.81
C VAL A 99 0.69 -0.41 11.79
N THR A 100 0.65 -1.01 12.96
CA THR A 100 1.64 -0.81 14.01
C THR A 100 2.15 -2.15 14.51
N GLY A 101 3.34 -2.15 15.08
CA GLY A 101 3.96 -3.35 15.60
C GLY A 101 5.47 -3.18 15.63
N THR A 102 6.20 -4.27 15.84
CA THR A 102 7.65 -4.22 15.69
C THR A 102 7.99 -3.94 14.23
N VAL A 103 9.23 -3.48 14.00
CA VAL A 103 9.71 -3.26 12.62
C VAL A 103 9.51 -4.51 11.77
N SER A 104 9.86 -5.67 12.32
CA SER A 104 9.72 -6.94 11.62
C SER A 104 8.26 -7.27 11.28
N GLU A 105 7.35 -7.04 12.23
CA GLU A 105 5.93 -7.27 12.00
C GLU A 105 5.35 -6.35 10.94
N VAL A 106 5.72 -5.08 11.00
CA VAL A 106 5.25 -4.09 10.04
C VAL A 106 5.82 -4.38 8.64
N ASP A 107 7.12 -4.70 8.56
CA ASP A 107 7.73 -5.11 7.29
C ASP A 107 6.98 -6.30 6.68
N SER A 108 6.74 -7.33 7.49
CA SER A 108 6.03 -8.53 7.03
C SER A 108 4.61 -8.22 6.56
N ALA A 109 3.93 -7.34 7.26
CA ALA A 109 2.58 -6.92 6.88
C ALA A 109 2.58 -6.23 5.51
N LEU A 110 3.51 -5.30 5.29
CA LEU A 110 3.57 -4.57 4.02
C LEU A 110 3.99 -5.47 2.87
N VAL A 111 4.92 -6.39 3.09
CA VAL A 111 5.30 -7.38 2.07
C VAL A 111 4.10 -8.22 1.68
N ALA A 112 3.35 -8.73 2.66
CA ALA A 112 2.17 -9.55 2.39
C ALA A 112 1.10 -8.79 1.61
N VAL A 113 0.85 -7.54 1.98
CA VAL A 113 -0.13 -6.70 1.30
C VAL A 113 0.27 -6.44 -0.16
N THR A 114 1.53 -6.03 -0.37
CA THR A 114 1.99 -5.72 -1.72
C THR A 114 2.08 -6.97 -2.59
N ASP A 115 2.51 -8.09 -2.05
CA ASP A 115 2.57 -9.35 -2.79
C ASP A 115 1.18 -9.81 -3.21
N TYR A 116 0.21 -9.77 -2.31
CA TYR A 116 -1.15 -10.17 -2.62
C TYR A 116 -1.78 -9.24 -3.66
N ALA A 117 -1.57 -7.95 -3.50
CA ALA A 117 -2.09 -6.96 -4.45
C ALA A 117 -1.52 -7.19 -5.85
N ARG A 118 -0.21 -7.40 -5.96
CA ARG A 118 0.45 -7.64 -7.23
C ARG A 118 0.05 -8.98 -7.85
N ASP A 119 0.13 -10.04 -7.07
CA ASP A 119 0.06 -11.39 -7.61
C ASP A 119 -1.38 -11.90 -7.76
N THR A 120 -2.26 -11.53 -6.84
CA THR A 120 -3.64 -12.01 -6.81
C THR A 120 -4.61 -10.97 -7.36
N LEU A 121 -4.51 -9.74 -6.91
CA LEU A 121 -5.44 -8.69 -7.35
C LEU A 121 -4.99 -8.01 -8.64
N LYS A 122 -3.77 -8.26 -9.07
CA LYS A 122 -3.20 -7.71 -10.31
C LYS A 122 -3.10 -6.19 -10.29
N PHE A 123 -2.75 -5.65 -9.11
CA PHE A 123 -2.47 -4.24 -8.94
C PHE A 123 -1.06 -3.91 -9.40
N THR A 124 -0.85 -2.69 -9.82
CA THR A 124 0.49 -2.10 -9.90
C THR A 124 0.90 -1.70 -8.49
N VAL A 125 2.07 -2.13 -8.04
CA VAL A 125 2.53 -1.83 -6.69
C VAL A 125 3.83 -1.05 -6.72
N CYS A 126 3.99 -0.17 -5.73
CA CYS A 126 5.23 0.57 -5.54
C CYS A 126 6.19 -0.20 -4.65
N PRO A 127 7.49 0.14 -4.67
CA PRO A 127 8.42 -0.45 -3.71
C PRO A 127 8.08 -0.05 -2.28
N ILE A 128 8.45 -0.91 -1.33
CA ILE A 128 8.35 -0.58 0.09
C ILE A 128 9.56 0.26 0.45
N THR A 129 9.31 1.42 1.04
CA THR A 129 10.37 2.32 1.50
C THR A 129 10.40 2.36 3.02
N LYS A 130 11.49 2.86 3.58
CA LYS A 130 11.68 2.87 5.04
C LYS A 130 12.45 4.11 5.49
N THR A 131 12.04 4.63 6.62
CA THR A 131 12.78 5.67 7.33
C THR A 131 13.01 5.35 8.81
#